data_70ea927eed582aa1588e8184b6348ede
#
_entry.id   70ea927eed582aa1588e8184b6348ede
#
_cell.length_a   1.000
_cell.length_b   1.000
_cell.length_c   1.000
_cell.angle_alpha   90.00
_cell.angle_beta   90.00
_cell.angle_gamma   90.00
#
_symmetry.space_group_name_H-M   'P 1'
#
loop_
_entity.id
_entity.type
_entity.pdbx_description
1 polymer ?
#
loop_
_entity_poly.entity_id
_entity_poly.type
_entity_poly.pdbx_seq_one_letter_code
_entity_poly.pdbx_strand_id
1 'polypeptide(L)'
;FVDGHWNYFASSGAMKTGWVKDQETWYYLDKDGIMLTGNQDINGVRYYLNASGAMQTGWAFVDGHWNYFASSGVMKTGWLKDNESWYYLDPETGIMAVGSKEIDGKNYFFKSSGIMQVGWQWSNDSWHYYATSGAVQTGWLKDGDAWYYLEGKEGIMLVGLHQVDGKQYYFSRSGAMQTGWKWSDNHYRYFESNGAMKTGWIKDKGVWYYLNPEDGIMLVGLHKVNGDHYYFDESGAMQTGWKQLDGNWYYFQADGSLLKNATTPDGYKVNEEGIWKQAVAAVNSEAVKPEQKQEANSSIVEQPKQDSNLEANASEKKEKE
;
A
#
# COMPACT_ATOMS: atom_id res chain seq x y z
N PHE A 1 -62.98 -7.04 -6.08
CA PHE A 1 -62.53 -8.09 -5.19
C PHE A 1 -63.54 -9.22 -5.22
N VAL A 2 -63.14 -10.39 -5.70
CA VAL A 2 -64.02 -11.54 -5.88
C VAL A 2 -63.32 -12.74 -5.27
N ASP A 3 -64.06 -13.54 -4.44
CA ASP A 3 -63.56 -14.77 -3.83
C ASP A 3 -62.20 -14.67 -3.12
N GLY A 4 -61.95 -13.51 -2.46
CA GLY A 4 -60.70 -13.27 -1.75
C GLY A 4 -59.55 -12.77 -2.63
N HIS A 5 -59.76 -12.48 -3.91
CA HIS A 5 -58.77 -12.04 -4.85
C HIS A 5 -59.11 -10.73 -5.56
N TRP A 6 -58.12 -9.97 -5.94
CA TRP A 6 -58.32 -8.81 -6.81
C TRP A 6 -58.35 -9.25 -8.28
N ASN A 7 -59.39 -8.80 -8.99
CA ASN A 7 -59.61 -9.03 -10.42
C ASN A 7 -59.86 -7.70 -11.11
N TYR A 8 -59.59 -7.62 -12.42
CA TYR A 8 -59.88 -6.45 -13.22
C TYR A 8 -60.96 -6.80 -14.28
N PHE A 9 -62.01 -5.99 -14.35
CA PHE A 9 -63.06 -6.18 -15.34
C PHE A 9 -63.07 -5.01 -16.31
N ALA A 10 -63.18 -5.30 -17.60
CA ALA A 10 -63.38 -4.29 -18.64
C ALA A 10 -64.75 -3.59 -18.48
N SER A 11 -64.97 -2.45 -19.12
CA SER A 11 -66.27 -1.76 -19.15
C SER A 11 -67.42 -2.62 -19.67
N SER A 12 -67.11 -3.65 -20.46
CA SER A 12 -68.06 -4.68 -20.95
C SER A 12 -68.48 -5.71 -19.88
N GLY A 13 -67.84 -5.65 -18.69
CA GLY A 13 -68.00 -6.67 -17.65
C GLY A 13 -67.13 -7.93 -17.85
N ALA A 14 -66.34 -8.03 -18.91
CA ALA A 14 -65.45 -9.16 -19.15
C ALA A 14 -64.19 -9.08 -18.25
N MET A 15 -63.87 -10.18 -17.56
CA MET A 15 -62.63 -10.32 -16.76
C MET A 15 -61.42 -10.26 -17.67
N LYS A 16 -60.40 -9.52 -17.23
CA LYS A 16 -59.11 -9.37 -17.94
C LYS A 16 -58.10 -10.40 -17.37
N THR A 17 -57.15 -10.76 -18.25
CA THR A 17 -55.99 -11.57 -17.93
C THR A 17 -54.74 -10.93 -18.56
N GLY A 18 -53.54 -11.26 -18.07
CA GLY A 18 -52.30 -10.69 -18.57
C GLY A 18 -52.09 -9.25 -18.08
N TRP A 19 -51.30 -8.50 -18.82
CA TRP A 19 -50.98 -7.09 -18.46
C TRP A 19 -52.16 -6.18 -18.59
N VAL A 20 -52.45 -5.41 -17.55
CA VAL A 20 -53.48 -4.39 -17.52
C VAL A 20 -52.87 -3.08 -17.00
N LYS A 21 -53.15 -1.99 -17.71
CA LYS A 21 -52.78 -0.66 -17.27
C LYS A 21 -54.06 0.01 -16.69
N ASP A 22 -54.01 0.37 -15.40
CA ASP A 22 -55.02 1.17 -14.77
C ASP A 22 -54.45 2.52 -14.37
N GLN A 23 -54.99 3.60 -14.90
CA GLN A 23 -54.40 4.93 -14.88
C GLN A 23 -52.97 4.87 -15.44
N GLU A 24 -51.92 5.17 -14.61
CA GLU A 24 -50.53 5.13 -15.03
C GLU A 24 -49.78 3.89 -14.50
N THR A 25 -50.49 2.95 -13.84
CA THR A 25 -49.90 1.79 -13.16
C THR A 25 -50.19 0.50 -13.92
N TRP A 26 -49.15 -0.34 -14.10
CA TRP A 26 -49.30 -1.65 -14.68
C TRP A 26 -49.50 -2.72 -13.61
N TYR A 27 -50.40 -3.67 -13.87
CA TYR A 27 -50.72 -4.86 -13.08
C TYR A 27 -50.68 -6.09 -13.97
N TYR A 28 -50.46 -7.25 -13.38
CA TYR A 28 -50.55 -8.51 -14.11
C TYR A 28 -51.55 -9.44 -13.43
N LEU A 29 -52.41 -9.99 -14.25
CA LEU A 29 -53.47 -10.91 -13.86
C LEU A 29 -53.15 -12.28 -14.47
N ASP A 30 -53.21 -13.33 -13.69
CA ASP A 30 -52.97 -14.69 -14.18
C ASP A 30 -54.07 -15.18 -15.16
N LYS A 31 -53.97 -16.46 -15.57
CA LYS A 31 -54.98 -17.05 -16.47
C LYS A 31 -56.38 -17.13 -15.86
N ASP A 32 -56.50 -17.09 -14.57
CA ASP A 32 -57.75 -17.12 -13.78
C ASP A 32 -58.22 -15.68 -13.43
N GLY A 33 -57.55 -14.67 -13.96
CA GLY A 33 -57.85 -13.25 -13.73
C GLY A 33 -57.47 -12.74 -12.34
N ILE A 34 -56.66 -13.49 -11.60
CA ILE A 34 -56.18 -13.10 -10.27
C ILE A 34 -54.96 -12.20 -10.36
N MET A 35 -55.01 -11.03 -9.70
CA MET A 35 -53.89 -10.07 -9.65
C MET A 35 -52.71 -10.70 -8.90
N LEU A 36 -51.52 -10.75 -9.56
CA LEU A 36 -50.30 -11.23 -8.97
C LEU A 36 -49.57 -10.15 -8.18
N THR A 37 -48.78 -10.60 -7.19
CA THR A 37 -47.91 -9.76 -6.34
C THR A 37 -46.56 -10.44 -6.18
N GLY A 38 -45.51 -9.71 -5.73
CA GLY A 38 -44.18 -10.25 -5.50
C GLY A 38 -43.34 -10.43 -6.78
N ASN A 39 -42.31 -11.27 -6.69
CA ASN A 39 -41.46 -11.65 -7.82
C ASN A 39 -42.24 -12.53 -8.80
N GLN A 40 -42.27 -12.15 -10.04
CA GLN A 40 -42.98 -12.89 -11.09
C GLN A 40 -42.07 -13.13 -12.29
N ASP A 41 -42.03 -14.37 -12.77
CA ASP A 41 -41.47 -14.72 -14.08
C ASP A 41 -42.65 -14.78 -15.09
N ILE A 42 -42.66 -13.83 -16.01
CA ILE A 42 -43.71 -13.72 -17.00
C ILE A 42 -43.06 -13.91 -18.38
N ASN A 43 -43.29 -15.05 -18.98
CA ASN A 43 -42.69 -15.44 -20.27
C ASN A 43 -41.15 -15.40 -20.29
N GLY A 44 -40.48 -15.85 -19.19
CA GLY A 44 -39.03 -15.86 -19.06
C GLY A 44 -38.43 -14.50 -18.72
N VAL A 45 -39.24 -13.51 -18.35
CA VAL A 45 -38.81 -12.18 -17.95
C VAL A 45 -39.26 -11.90 -16.51
N ARG A 46 -38.33 -11.45 -15.67
CA ARG A 46 -38.61 -11.16 -14.25
C ARG A 46 -39.12 -9.76 -14.05
N TYR A 47 -40.20 -9.67 -13.26
CA TYR A 47 -40.87 -8.44 -12.84
C TYR A 47 -41.07 -8.49 -11.32
N TYR A 48 -41.26 -7.33 -10.70
CA TYR A 48 -41.71 -7.24 -9.31
C TYR A 48 -42.99 -6.42 -9.23
N LEU A 49 -44.01 -7.04 -8.67
CA LEU A 49 -45.32 -6.45 -8.42
C LEU A 49 -45.42 -6.26 -6.90
N ASN A 50 -45.56 -5.01 -6.43
CA ASN A 50 -45.61 -4.77 -4.99
C ASN A 50 -46.89 -5.36 -4.34
N ALA A 51 -47.05 -5.21 -3.03
CA ALA A 51 -48.20 -5.77 -2.28
C ALA A 51 -49.57 -5.29 -2.78
N SER A 52 -49.63 -4.15 -3.51
CA SER A 52 -50.85 -3.68 -4.16
C SER A 52 -51.01 -4.20 -5.59
N GLY A 53 -50.12 -5.06 -6.08
CA GLY A 53 -50.07 -5.56 -7.45
C GLY A 53 -49.40 -4.62 -8.45
N ALA A 54 -48.98 -3.43 -8.01
CA ALA A 54 -48.39 -2.42 -8.90
C ALA A 54 -46.99 -2.82 -9.35
N MET A 55 -46.75 -2.89 -10.68
CA MET A 55 -45.45 -3.17 -11.28
C MET A 55 -44.44 -2.10 -10.85
N GLN A 56 -43.29 -2.55 -10.37
CA GLN A 56 -42.22 -1.64 -9.92
C GLN A 56 -41.25 -1.32 -11.05
N THR A 57 -40.72 -0.09 -10.99
CA THR A 57 -39.67 0.41 -11.88
C THR A 57 -38.63 1.17 -11.05
N GLY A 58 -37.40 1.32 -11.54
CA GLY A 58 -36.30 1.90 -10.77
C GLY A 58 -35.81 0.97 -9.64
N TRP A 59 -35.25 1.54 -8.61
CA TRP A 59 -34.78 0.81 -7.44
C TRP A 59 -35.93 0.31 -6.56
N ALA A 60 -35.92 -0.96 -6.25
CA ALA A 60 -36.88 -1.58 -5.33
C ALA A 60 -36.17 -2.51 -4.34
N PHE A 61 -36.58 -2.42 -3.07
CA PHE A 61 -36.08 -3.32 -2.01
C PHE A 61 -36.99 -4.53 -1.94
N VAL A 62 -36.47 -5.69 -2.37
CA VAL A 62 -37.22 -6.92 -2.57
C VAL A 62 -36.52 -8.04 -1.78
N ASP A 63 -37.25 -8.71 -0.91
CA ASP A 63 -36.78 -9.85 -0.10
C ASP A 63 -35.45 -9.56 0.63
N GLY A 64 -35.30 -8.33 1.17
CA GLY A 64 -34.09 -7.93 1.93
C GLY A 64 -32.93 -7.41 1.06
N HIS A 65 -33.13 -7.27 -0.27
CA HIS A 65 -32.08 -6.85 -1.20
C HIS A 65 -32.56 -5.75 -2.17
N TRP A 66 -31.64 -4.91 -2.61
CA TRP A 66 -31.92 -3.95 -3.65
C TRP A 66 -31.79 -4.58 -5.04
N ASN A 67 -32.79 -4.35 -5.86
CA ASN A 67 -32.86 -4.70 -7.27
C ASN A 67 -33.24 -3.46 -8.09
N TYR A 68 -32.95 -3.47 -9.37
CA TYR A 68 -33.34 -2.38 -10.30
C TYR A 68 -34.23 -2.92 -11.41
N PHE A 69 -35.31 -2.23 -11.67
CA PHE A 69 -36.25 -2.55 -12.74
C PHE A 69 -36.28 -1.43 -13.79
N ALA A 70 -36.19 -1.77 -15.05
CA ALA A 70 -36.29 -0.82 -16.15
C ALA A 70 -37.65 -0.09 -16.13
N SER A 71 -37.79 0.96 -16.90
CA SER A 71 -39.09 1.66 -17.12
C SER A 71 -40.18 0.73 -17.68
N SER A 72 -39.79 -0.38 -18.33
CA SER A 72 -40.68 -1.44 -18.78
C SER A 72 -41.07 -2.44 -17.67
N GLY A 73 -40.53 -2.28 -16.43
CA GLY A 73 -40.70 -3.22 -15.33
C GLY A 73 -39.74 -4.41 -15.35
N VAL A 74 -38.93 -4.60 -16.40
CA VAL A 74 -38.01 -5.72 -16.53
C VAL A 74 -36.85 -5.58 -15.56
N MET A 75 -36.60 -6.64 -14.76
CA MET A 75 -35.45 -6.68 -13.85
C MET A 75 -34.14 -6.56 -14.60
N LYS A 76 -33.26 -5.66 -14.17
CA LYS A 76 -31.92 -5.48 -14.71
C LYS A 76 -30.92 -6.40 -14.03
N THR A 77 -29.91 -6.80 -14.78
CA THR A 77 -28.74 -7.57 -14.32
C THR A 77 -27.45 -7.01 -14.93
N GLY A 78 -26.31 -7.34 -14.36
CA GLY A 78 -25.02 -6.85 -14.83
C GLY A 78 -24.76 -5.38 -14.47
N TRP A 79 -23.93 -4.72 -15.25
CA TRP A 79 -23.56 -3.33 -15.03
C TRP A 79 -24.71 -2.37 -15.29
N LEU A 80 -24.95 -1.48 -14.34
CA LEU A 80 -25.96 -0.42 -14.41
C LEU A 80 -25.33 0.94 -14.12
N LYS A 81 -25.52 1.91 -15.00
CA LYS A 81 -25.22 3.32 -14.71
C LYS A 81 -26.52 4.03 -14.38
N ASP A 82 -26.60 4.59 -13.16
CA ASP A 82 -27.74 5.37 -12.70
C ASP A 82 -27.24 6.65 -12.00
N ASN A 83 -27.74 7.81 -12.38
CA ASN A 83 -27.37 9.13 -11.85
C ASN A 83 -25.84 9.33 -11.72
N GLU A 84 -25.08 9.08 -12.80
CA GLU A 84 -23.63 9.17 -12.90
C GLU A 84 -22.84 8.13 -12.07
N SER A 85 -23.52 7.28 -11.30
CA SER A 85 -22.92 6.21 -10.49
C SER A 85 -23.04 4.86 -11.17
N TRP A 86 -22.01 4.03 -11.01
CA TRP A 86 -22.03 2.66 -11.49
C TRP A 86 -22.42 1.70 -10.37
N TYR A 87 -23.23 0.73 -10.73
CA TYR A 87 -23.70 -0.38 -9.89
C TYR A 87 -23.48 -1.69 -10.63
N TYR A 88 -23.45 -2.78 -9.90
CA TYR A 88 -23.49 -4.12 -10.48
C TYR A 88 -24.61 -4.94 -9.87
N LEU A 89 -25.41 -5.51 -10.73
CA LEU A 89 -26.55 -6.35 -10.37
C LEU A 89 -26.22 -7.80 -10.72
N ASP A 90 -26.32 -8.69 -9.76
CA ASP A 90 -25.97 -10.10 -9.95
C ASP A 90 -26.70 -10.69 -11.18
N PRO A 91 -25.99 -11.39 -12.09
CA PRO A 91 -26.57 -11.85 -13.34
C PRO A 91 -27.74 -12.83 -13.17
N GLU A 92 -27.75 -13.60 -12.09
CA GLU A 92 -28.78 -14.61 -11.84
C GLU A 92 -29.93 -14.07 -11.00
N THR A 93 -29.61 -13.29 -9.97
CA THR A 93 -30.59 -12.85 -8.96
C THR A 93 -31.06 -11.41 -9.12
N GLY A 94 -30.31 -10.59 -9.87
CA GLY A 94 -30.53 -9.14 -9.97
C GLY A 94 -30.18 -8.35 -8.69
N ILE A 95 -29.61 -9.03 -7.67
CA ILE A 95 -29.25 -8.40 -6.40
C ILE A 95 -28.09 -7.41 -6.59
N MET A 96 -28.22 -6.21 -6.06
CA MET A 96 -27.20 -5.17 -6.09
C MET A 96 -25.96 -5.60 -5.28
N ALA A 97 -24.79 -5.52 -5.92
CA ALA A 97 -23.52 -5.84 -5.27
C ALA A 97 -23.14 -4.77 -4.23
N VAL A 98 -22.58 -5.25 -3.11
CA VAL A 98 -21.97 -4.44 -2.05
C VAL A 98 -20.67 -5.07 -1.59
N GLY A 99 -19.70 -4.29 -1.11
CA GLY A 99 -18.37 -4.78 -0.72
C GLY A 99 -17.51 -5.17 -1.92
N SER A 100 -16.51 -6.03 -1.68
CA SER A 100 -15.62 -6.54 -2.73
C SER A 100 -16.32 -7.59 -3.57
N LYS A 101 -16.23 -7.47 -4.89
CA LYS A 101 -16.83 -8.41 -5.86
C LYS A 101 -15.87 -8.66 -7.02
N GLU A 102 -15.62 -9.92 -7.33
CA GLU A 102 -14.93 -10.31 -8.59
C GLU A 102 -15.95 -10.38 -9.74
N ILE A 103 -15.66 -9.67 -10.82
CA ILE A 103 -16.49 -9.61 -12.02
C ILE A 103 -15.55 -9.75 -13.22
N ASP A 104 -15.77 -10.75 -14.06
CA ASP A 104 -14.95 -11.05 -15.25
C ASP A 104 -13.43 -11.09 -14.94
N GLY A 105 -13.05 -11.71 -13.79
CA GLY A 105 -11.66 -11.87 -13.36
C GLY A 105 -10.99 -10.59 -12.81
N LYS A 106 -11.75 -9.53 -12.56
CA LYS A 106 -11.29 -8.28 -11.94
C LYS A 106 -12.03 -8.02 -10.65
N ASN A 107 -11.33 -7.50 -9.65
CA ASN A 107 -11.92 -7.11 -8.38
C ASN A 107 -12.41 -5.67 -8.43
N TYR A 108 -13.61 -5.46 -7.90
CA TYR A 108 -14.29 -4.17 -7.75
C TYR A 108 -14.73 -4.00 -6.29
N PHE A 109 -14.95 -2.76 -5.88
CA PHE A 109 -15.49 -2.46 -4.56
C PHE A 109 -16.72 -1.56 -4.67
N PHE A 110 -17.79 -1.96 -3.97
CA PHE A 110 -19.06 -1.24 -3.93
C PHE A 110 -19.37 -0.82 -2.49
N LYS A 111 -19.73 0.43 -2.27
CA LYS A 111 -20.22 0.88 -0.95
C LYS A 111 -21.49 0.14 -0.55
N SER A 112 -21.89 0.29 0.72
CA SER A 112 -23.18 -0.23 1.21
C SER A 112 -24.38 0.32 0.42
N SER A 113 -24.24 1.50 -0.21
CA SER A 113 -25.21 2.08 -1.14
C SER A 113 -25.19 1.43 -2.53
N GLY A 114 -24.32 0.47 -2.80
CA GLY A 114 -24.13 -0.16 -4.12
C GLY A 114 -23.28 0.63 -5.11
N ILE A 115 -22.83 1.84 -4.77
CA ILE A 115 -22.04 2.68 -5.69
C ILE A 115 -20.62 2.11 -5.81
N MET A 116 -20.21 1.80 -7.06
CA MET A 116 -18.85 1.38 -7.39
C MET A 116 -17.84 2.45 -7.00
N GLN A 117 -16.76 2.04 -6.36
CA GLN A 117 -15.72 2.94 -5.89
C GLN A 117 -14.54 3.02 -6.85
N VAL A 118 -13.86 4.16 -6.83
CA VAL A 118 -12.60 4.45 -7.53
C VAL A 118 -11.62 5.13 -6.56
N GLY A 119 -10.34 5.12 -6.89
CA GLY A 119 -9.29 5.66 -6.01
C GLY A 119 -9.01 4.77 -4.82
N TRP A 120 -8.45 5.35 -3.77
CA TRP A 120 -8.06 4.63 -2.55
C TRP A 120 -9.28 4.22 -1.73
N GLN A 121 -9.36 2.93 -1.37
CA GLN A 121 -10.39 2.37 -0.52
C GLN A 121 -9.77 1.47 0.54
N TRP A 122 -10.26 1.61 1.78
CA TRP A 122 -9.93 0.71 2.88
C TRP A 122 -10.95 -0.43 2.94
N SER A 123 -10.50 -1.65 2.78
CA SER A 123 -11.36 -2.84 2.90
C SER A 123 -10.53 -4.06 3.30
N ASN A 124 -11.11 -5.00 4.05
CA ASN A 124 -10.44 -6.21 4.52
C ASN A 124 -9.08 -5.92 5.18
N ASP A 125 -9.06 -4.90 6.08
CA ASP A 125 -7.89 -4.45 6.84
C ASP A 125 -6.67 -4.03 6.00
N SER A 126 -6.92 -3.59 4.76
CA SER A 126 -5.88 -3.17 3.82
C SER A 126 -6.35 -2.00 2.94
N TRP A 127 -5.40 -1.20 2.46
CA TRP A 127 -5.64 -0.20 1.43
C TRP A 127 -5.52 -0.84 0.04
N HIS A 128 -6.46 -0.50 -0.82
CA HIS A 128 -6.51 -0.87 -2.23
C HIS A 128 -6.73 0.37 -3.08
N TYR A 129 -6.28 0.35 -4.31
CA TYR A 129 -6.55 1.42 -5.28
C TYR A 129 -7.35 0.89 -6.45
N TYR A 130 -8.48 1.53 -6.73
CA TYR A 130 -9.35 1.20 -7.85
C TYR A 130 -9.21 2.23 -8.95
N ALA A 131 -8.93 1.79 -10.17
CA ALA A 131 -8.84 2.66 -11.34
C ALA A 131 -10.16 3.38 -11.62
N THR A 132 -10.14 4.34 -12.53
CA THR A 132 -11.37 5.03 -13.01
C THR A 132 -12.39 4.07 -13.65
N SER A 133 -11.93 2.89 -14.09
CA SER A 133 -12.82 1.79 -14.54
C SER A 133 -13.50 1.05 -13.40
N GLY A 134 -13.15 1.33 -12.13
CA GLY A 134 -13.56 0.61 -10.94
C GLY A 134 -12.77 -0.66 -10.65
N ALA A 135 -11.94 -1.16 -11.58
CA ALA A 135 -11.13 -2.35 -11.35
C ALA A 135 -9.95 -2.05 -10.41
N VAL A 136 -9.64 -2.99 -9.49
CA VAL A 136 -8.47 -2.89 -8.63
C VAL A 136 -7.19 -2.78 -9.45
N GLN A 137 -6.29 -1.90 -9.04
CA GLN A 137 -4.93 -1.79 -9.58
C GLN A 137 -3.99 -2.75 -8.85
N THR A 138 -2.98 -3.24 -9.57
CA THR A 138 -1.92 -4.09 -9.03
C THR A 138 -0.55 -3.63 -9.55
N GLY A 139 0.52 -3.99 -8.83
CA GLY A 139 1.87 -3.57 -9.18
C GLY A 139 2.16 -2.11 -8.81
N TRP A 140 3.09 -1.50 -9.54
CA TRP A 140 3.51 -0.12 -9.29
C TRP A 140 2.41 0.88 -9.65
N LEU A 141 2.09 1.75 -8.69
CA LEU A 141 1.15 2.86 -8.86
C LEU A 141 1.85 4.16 -8.51
N LYS A 142 1.77 5.13 -9.42
CA LYS A 142 2.12 6.53 -9.11
C LYS A 142 0.84 7.30 -8.85
N ASP A 143 0.71 7.86 -7.64
CA ASP A 143 -0.40 8.73 -7.26
C ASP A 143 0.15 10.04 -6.68
N GLY A 144 -0.11 11.15 -7.34
CA GLY A 144 0.58 12.40 -7.07
C GLY A 144 2.10 12.29 -7.29
N ASP A 145 2.87 12.70 -6.29
CA ASP A 145 4.33 12.63 -6.31
C ASP A 145 4.89 11.34 -5.69
N ALA A 146 4.04 10.46 -5.17
CA ALA A 146 4.45 9.24 -4.49
C ALA A 146 4.24 8.00 -5.36
N TRP A 147 5.15 7.02 -5.17
CA TRP A 147 5.01 5.69 -5.71
C TRP A 147 4.53 4.74 -4.63
N TYR A 148 3.66 3.82 -5.02
CA TYR A 148 3.09 2.76 -4.20
C TYR A 148 3.28 1.42 -4.90
N TYR A 149 3.22 0.34 -4.16
CA TYR A 149 3.13 -1.00 -4.74
C TYR A 149 1.92 -1.74 -4.19
N LEU A 150 1.14 -2.29 -5.10
CA LEU A 150 -0.11 -2.99 -4.84
C LEU A 150 0.08 -4.47 -5.15
N GLU A 151 0.17 -5.28 -4.10
CA GLU A 151 0.57 -6.68 -4.20
C GLU A 151 -0.59 -7.61 -4.52
N GLY A 152 -0.27 -8.67 -5.26
CA GLY A 152 -1.19 -9.76 -5.58
C GLY A 152 -2.36 -9.33 -6.47
N LYS A 153 -3.31 -10.23 -6.65
CA LYS A 153 -4.52 -9.99 -7.46
C LYS A 153 -5.54 -9.11 -6.73
N GLU A 154 -5.46 -9.04 -5.42
CA GLU A 154 -6.30 -8.19 -4.57
C GLU A 154 -5.81 -6.74 -4.54
N GLY A 155 -4.57 -6.46 -4.99
CA GLY A 155 -4.01 -5.12 -5.02
C GLY A 155 -3.78 -4.53 -3.61
N ILE A 156 -3.24 -5.32 -2.69
CA ILE A 156 -2.96 -4.89 -1.31
C ILE A 156 -1.78 -3.92 -1.31
N MET A 157 -1.95 -2.73 -0.73
CA MET A 157 -0.90 -1.72 -0.59
C MET A 157 0.18 -2.19 0.38
N LEU A 158 1.45 -2.22 -0.08
CA LEU A 158 2.58 -2.58 0.77
C LEU A 158 2.99 -1.45 1.73
N VAL A 159 3.41 -1.84 2.93
CA VAL A 159 4.02 -0.97 3.95
C VAL A 159 5.22 -1.66 4.58
N GLY A 160 6.30 -0.92 4.92
CA GLY A 160 7.53 -1.50 5.46
C GLY A 160 8.51 -1.96 4.38
N LEU A 161 9.39 -2.90 4.73
CA LEU A 161 10.44 -3.42 3.84
C LEU A 161 9.90 -4.62 3.06
N HIS A 162 9.90 -4.54 1.73
CA HIS A 162 9.42 -5.60 0.84
C HIS A 162 10.32 -5.82 -0.35
N GLN A 163 10.37 -7.06 -0.82
CA GLN A 163 11.04 -7.43 -2.07
C GLN A 163 10.05 -7.36 -3.23
N VAL A 164 10.38 -6.55 -4.24
CA VAL A 164 9.60 -6.41 -5.48
C VAL A 164 10.55 -6.60 -6.65
N ASP A 165 10.24 -7.51 -7.56
CA ASP A 165 11.04 -7.82 -8.76
C ASP A 165 12.53 -8.03 -8.44
N GLY A 166 12.84 -8.75 -7.35
CA GLY A 166 14.19 -9.09 -6.90
C GLY A 166 14.96 -7.96 -6.21
N LYS A 167 14.37 -6.79 -5.99
CA LYS A 167 14.95 -5.66 -5.26
C LYS A 167 14.16 -5.37 -4.00
N GLN A 168 14.86 -4.90 -2.95
CA GLN A 168 14.21 -4.46 -1.72
C GLN A 168 13.80 -2.99 -1.83
N TYR A 169 12.59 -2.68 -1.35
CA TYR A 169 12.02 -1.34 -1.26
C TYR A 169 11.45 -1.11 0.13
N TYR A 170 11.44 0.13 0.57
CA TYR A 170 10.80 0.51 1.82
C TYR A 170 9.62 1.44 1.56
N PHE A 171 8.46 1.06 2.06
CA PHE A 171 7.22 1.83 1.98
C PHE A 171 6.87 2.39 3.36
N SER A 172 6.54 3.65 3.44
CA SER A 172 6.08 4.27 4.68
C SER A 172 4.77 3.63 5.18
N ARG A 173 4.33 4.01 6.37
CA ARG A 173 3.01 3.59 6.88
C ARG A 173 1.85 4.04 5.99
N SER A 174 2.02 5.14 5.24
CA SER A 174 1.03 5.58 4.25
C SER A 174 1.15 4.85 2.91
N GLY A 175 2.04 3.86 2.77
CA GLY A 175 2.32 3.10 1.56
C GLY A 175 3.26 3.79 0.57
N ALA A 176 3.66 5.04 0.81
CA ALA A 176 4.54 5.76 -0.11
C ALA A 176 5.96 5.17 -0.10
N MET A 177 6.49 4.82 -1.29
CA MET A 177 7.86 4.36 -1.48
C MET A 177 8.85 5.42 -0.99
N GLN A 178 9.86 4.98 -0.25
CA GLN A 178 10.84 5.85 0.36
C GLN A 178 12.19 5.81 -0.35
N THR A 179 12.93 6.92 -0.27
CA THR A 179 14.29 7.07 -0.79
C THR A 179 15.21 7.66 0.26
N GLY A 180 16.52 7.59 0.06
CA GLY A 180 17.54 8.08 1.01
C GLY A 180 17.63 7.18 2.25
N TRP A 181 18.20 7.73 3.32
CA TRP A 181 18.37 7.01 4.58
C TRP A 181 17.04 6.75 5.28
N LYS A 182 16.84 5.49 5.69
CA LYS A 182 15.66 5.06 6.46
C LYS A 182 16.06 4.21 7.65
N TRP A 183 15.43 4.51 8.78
CA TRP A 183 15.52 3.72 10.00
C TRP A 183 14.36 2.73 10.05
N SER A 184 14.68 1.45 10.08
CA SER A 184 13.71 0.36 10.24
C SER A 184 14.35 -0.82 10.93
N ASP A 185 13.60 -1.56 11.74
CA ASP A 185 14.07 -2.73 12.47
C ASP A 185 15.39 -2.48 13.25
N ASN A 186 15.49 -1.29 13.88
CA ASN A 186 16.66 -0.83 14.63
C ASN A 186 17.96 -0.68 13.80
N HIS A 187 17.86 -0.48 12.48
CA HIS A 187 19.01 -0.31 11.59
C HIS A 187 18.75 0.77 10.55
N TYR A 188 19.82 1.44 10.11
CA TYR A 188 19.80 2.31 8.95
C TYR A 188 20.03 1.51 7.66
N ARG A 189 19.23 1.82 6.63
CA ARG A 189 19.40 1.38 5.25
C ARG A 189 19.30 2.60 4.33
N TYR A 190 19.86 2.50 3.14
CA TYR A 190 19.79 3.55 2.14
C TYR A 190 19.04 3.06 0.89
N PHE A 191 18.12 3.87 0.41
CA PHE A 191 17.34 3.59 -0.78
C PHE A 191 17.65 4.62 -1.86
N GLU A 192 18.01 4.18 -3.05
CA GLU A 192 18.34 5.04 -4.19
C GLU A 192 17.13 5.88 -4.63
N SER A 193 17.34 6.83 -5.55
CA SER A 193 16.27 7.69 -6.08
C SER A 193 15.13 6.92 -6.76
N ASN A 194 15.41 5.71 -7.25
CA ASN A 194 14.42 4.78 -7.80
C ASN A 194 13.73 3.91 -6.73
N GLY A 195 14.03 4.13 -5.44
CA GLY A 195 13.50 3.41 -4.29
C GLY A 195 14.20 2.08 -3.99
N ALA A 196 15.09 1.57 -4.84
CA ALA A 196 15.76 0.30 -4.59
C ALA A 196 16.79 0.41 -3.45
N MET A 197 16.83 -0.58 -2.55
CA MET A 197 17.80 -0.65 -1.47
C MET A 197 19.22 -0.74 -2.03
N LYS A 198 20.10 0.10 -1.52
CA LYS A 198 21.53 0.12 -1.85
C LYS A 198 22.28 -0.85 -0.94
N THR A 199 23.30 -1.50 -1.48
CA THR A 199 24.29 -2.31 -0.74
C THR A 199 25.70 -1.90 -1.14
N GLY A 200 26.69 -2.26 -0.32
CA GLY A 200 28.09 -1.93 -0.55
C GLY A 200 28.41 -0.46 -0.24
N TRP A 201 29.46 0.07 -0.89
CA TRP A 201 29.92 1.42 -0.66
C TRP A 201 28.94 2.48 -1.19
N ILE A 202 28.71 3.50 -0.36
CA ILE A 202 27.95 4.70 -0.73
C ILE A 202 28.68 5.95 -0.24
N LYS A 203 28.66 7.00 -1.05
CA LYS A 203 29.09 8.33 -0.64
C LYS A 203 27.90 9.27 -0.61
N ASP A 204 27.53 9.72 0.59
CA ASP A 204 26.46 10.68 0.77
C ASP A 204 27.01 11.97 1.39
N LYS A 205 26.72 13.11 0.78
CA LYS A 205 27.19 14.44 1.19
C LYS A 205 28.70 14.50 1.50
N GLY A 206 29.50 13.77 0.72
CA GLY A 206 30.96 13.73 0.87
C GLY A 206 31.49 12.67 1.86
N VAL A 207 30.66 12.04 2.65
CA VAL A 207 31.01 11.02 3.64
C VAL A 207 30.80 9.63 3.05
N TRP A 208 31.72 8.70 3.33
CA TRP A 208 31.62 7.31 2.91
C TRP A 208 30.97 6.46 4.00
N TYR A 209 30.08 5.58 3.58
CA TYR A 209 29.39 4.55 4.39
C TYR A 209 29.51 3.20 3.69
N TYR A 210 29.33 2.12 4.43
CA TYR A 210 29.22 0.79 3.87
C TYR A 210 27.94 0.10 4.33
N LEU A 211 27.20 -0.41 3.37
CA LEU A 211 25.95 -1.14 3.57
C LEU A 211 26.21 -2.63 3.35
N ASN A 212 25.85 -3.46 4.31
CA ASN A 212 26.03 -4.91 4.23
C ASN A 212 25.41 -5.45 2.93
N PRO A 213 26.12 -6.25 2.13
CA PRO A 213 25.63 -6.78 0.87
C PRO A 213 24.40 -7.68 0.97
N GLU A 214 24.17 -8.34 2.11
CA GLU A 214 23.09 -9.31 2.30
C GLU A 214 21.76 -8.62 2.67
N ASP A 215 21.80 -7.65 3.58
CA ASP A 215 20.61 -7.07 4.20
C ASP A 215 20.51 -5.54 4.11
N GLY A 216 21.52 -4.89 3.50
CA GLY A 216 21.59 -3.44 3.32
C GLY A 216 21.79 -2.64 4.61
N ILE A 217 22.08 -3.31 5.74
CA ILE A 217 22.29 -2.62 7.03
C ILE A 217 23.59 -1.81 6.99
N MET A 218 23.54 -0.57 7.43
CA MET A 218 24.69 0.31 7.56
C MET A 218 25.63 -0.21 8.64
N LEU A 219 26.92 -0.40 8.30
CA LEU A 219 27.92 -0.87 9.26
C LEU A 219 28.36 0.25 10.20
N VAL A 220 28.59 -0.15 11.47
CA VAL A 220 29.22 0.68 12.53
C VAL A 220 30.29 -0.15 13.23
N GLY A 221 31.39 0.48 13.68
CA GLY A 221 32.51 -0.22 14.30
C GLY A 221 33.55 -0.68 13.29
N LEU A 222 34.39 -1.64 13.71
CA LEU A 222 35.50 -2.19 12.91
C LEU A 222 35.01 -3.38 12.09
N HIS A 223 35.10 -3.29 10.77
CA HIS A 223 34.66 -4.34 9.84
C HIS A 223 35.68 -4.66 8.78
N LYS A 224 35.70 -5.93 8.34
CA LYS A 224 36.49 -6.38 7.19
C LYS A 224 35.63 -6.30 5.93
N VAL A 225 36.05 -5.48 4.96
CA VAL A 225 35.37 -5.28 3.68
C VAL A 225 36.35 -5.57 2.55
N ASN A 226 36.03 -6.53 1.67
CA ASN A 226 36.85 -6.92 0.51
C ASN A 226 38.32 -7.27 0.85
N GLY A 227 38.59 -7.72 2.06
CA GLY A 227 39.94 -8.10 2.50
C GLY A 227 40.59 -7.10 3.44
N ASP A 228 40.24 -5.82 3.38
CA ASP A 228 40.77 -4.75 4.23
C ASP A 228 39.83 -4.43 5.40
N HIS A 229 40.41 -3.85 6.48
CA HIS A 229 39.62 -3.41 7.63
C HIS A 229 39.34 -1.91 7.52
N TYR A 230 38.10 -1.52 7.86
CA TYR A 230 37.59 -0.16 7.91
C TYR A 230 36.92 0.07 9.24
N TYR A 231 36.97 1.29 9.74
CA TYR A 231 36.26 1.69 10.94
C TYR A 231 35.19 2.72 10.59
N PHE A 232 33.98 2.46 11.03
CA PHE A 232 32.81 3.32 10.89
C PHE A 232 32.41 3.77 12.29
N ASP A 233 32.23 5.06 12.48
CA ASP A 233 31.76 5.58 13.77
C ASP A 233 30.28 5.25 14.03
N GLU A 234 29.74 5.71 15.15
CA GLU A 234 28.35 5.45 15.55
C GLU A 234 27.32 5.99 14.54
N SER A 235 27.68 6.99 13.74
CA SER A 235 26.85 7.51 12.64
C SER A 235 26.98 6.69 11.35
N GLY A 236 27.83 5.66 11.33
CA GLY A 236 28.20 4.87 10.16
C GLY A 236 29.25 5.54 9.24
N ALA A 237 29.75 6.71 9.57
CA ALA A 237 30.73 7.42 8.78
C ALA A 237 32.10 6.71 8.80
N MET A 238 32.63 6.37 7.60
CA MET A 238 33.97 5.81 7.46
C MET A 238 35.02 6.76 8.03
N GLN A 239 35.89 6.26 8.87
CA GLN A 239 36.90 7.04 9.55
C GLN A 239 38.29 6.88 8.92
N THR A 240 39.10 7.94 9.03
CA THR A 240 40.49 8.00 8.60
C THR A 240 41.38 8.52 9.72
N GLY A 241 42.70 8.39 9.59
CA GLY A 241 43.67 8.82 10.60
C GLY A 241 43.67 7.93 11.82
N TRP A 242 44.20 8.45 12.93
CA TRP A 242 44.33 7.69 14.16
C TRP A 242 42.99 7.52 14.88
N LYS A 243 42.71 6.27 15.30
CA LYS A 243 41.54 5.91 16.12
C LYS A 243 41.95 5.02 17.26
N GLN A 244 41.45 5.27 18.47
CA GLN A 244 41.64 4.39 19.61
C GLN A 244 40.40 3.48 19.75
N LEU A 245 40.61 2.16 19.62
CA LEU A 245 39.60 1.13 19.72
C LEU A 245 40.06 0.11 20.77
N ASP A 246 39.22 -0.12 21.76
CA ASP A 246 39.50 -1.07 22.87
C ASP A 246 40.91 -0.89 23.50
N GLY A 247 41.29 0.39 23.69
CA GLY A 247 42.57 0.76 24.28
C GLY A 247 43.78 0.72 23.37
N ASN A 248 43.66 0.22 22.14
CA ASN A 248 44.72 0.17 21.15
C ASN A 248 44.56 1.30 20.11
N TRP A 249 45.70 1.81 19.60
CA TRP A 249 45.69 2.83 18.53
C TRP A 249 45.88 2.17 17.18
N TYR A 250 45.04 2.57 16.22
CA TYR A 250 45.04 2.15 14.82
C TYR A 250 45.13 3.36 13.90
N TYR A 251 45.77 3.20 12.76
CA TYR A 251 45.80 4.25 11.73
C TYR A 251 45.08 3.80 10.47
N PHE A 252 44.00 4.54 10.12
CA PHE A 252 43.25 4.34 8.89
C PHE A 252 43.73 5.32 7.81
N GLN A 253 44.07 4.79 6.64
CA GLN A 253 44.61 5.55 5.51
C GLN A 253 43.55 6.51 4.95
N ALA A 254 43.94 7.35 3.94
CA ALA A 254 43.02 8.30 3.32
C ALA A 254 41.84 7.63 2.58
N ASP A 255 42.01 6.40 2.15
CA ASP A 255 40.95 5.56 1.56
C ASP A 255 40.13 4.79 2.61
N GLY A 256 40.42 5.00 3.90
CA GLY A 256 39.76 4.35 5.03
C GLY A 256 40.31 2.98 5.39
N SER A 257 41.20 2.39 4.62
CA SER A 257 41.77 1.07 4.92
C SER A 257 42.75 1.12 6.11
N LEU A 258 42.72 0.09 6.94
CA LEU A 258 43.64 -0.05 8.11
C LEU A 258 45.08 -0.27 7.63
N LEU A 259 46.01 0.61 8.05
CA LEU A 259 47.44 0.44 7.80
C LEU A 259 47.97 -0.67 8.68
N LYS A 260 48.69 -1.63 8.08
CA LYS A 260 49.31 -2.78 8.78
C LYS A 260 50.77 -2.94 8.40
N ASN A 261 51.56 -3.40 9.37
CA ASN A 261 52.99 -3.74 9.19
C ASN A 261 53.79 -2.65 8.42
N ALA A 262 53.53 -1.38 8.76
CA ALA A 262 54.06 -0.21 8.05
C ALA A 262 54.33 0.96 8.99
N THR A 263 54.91 2.02 8.44
CA THR A 263 55.08 3.31 9.15
C THR A 263 54.04 4.28 8.66
N THR A 264 53.38 4.94 9.58
CA THR A 264 52.38 6.02 9.31
C THR A 264 53.04 7.27 8.76
N PRO A 265 52.31 8.20 8.09
CA PRO A 265 52.89 9.42 7.58
C PRO A 265 53.57 10.31 8.64
N ASP A 266 53.13 10.22 9.89
CA ASP A 266 53.68 10.95 11.05
C ASP A 266 54.79 10.13 11.80
N GLY A 267 55.25 9.00 11.23
CA GLY A 267 56.46 8.28 11.63
C GLY A 267 56.27 7.16 12.65
N TYR A 268 55.05 6.83 13.02
CA TYR A 268 54.78 5.73 13.97
C TYR A 268 54.69 4.38 13.25
N LYS A 269 55.18 3.30 13.89
CA LYS A 269 55.15 1.95 13.36
C LYS A 269 53.93 1.19 13.88
N VAL A 270 53.14 0.62 13.01
CA VAL A 270 52.05 -0.29 13.33
C VAL A 270 52.46 -1.74 12.96
N ASN A 271 52.00 -2.69 13.76
CA ASN A 271 52.31 -4.11 13.57
C ASN A 271 51.40 -4.78 12.50
N GLU A 272 51.43 -6.10 12.39
CA GLU A 272 50.65 -6.87 11.42
C GLU A 272 49.13 -6.84 11.68
N GLU A 273 48.74 -6.58 12.94
CA GLU A 273 47.35 -6.36 13.32
C GLU A 273 46.91 -4.88 13.10
N GLY A 274 47.83 -3.99 12.73
CA GLY A 274 47.61 -2.57 12.57
C GLY A 274 47.67 -1.77 13.87
N ILE A 275 48.13 -2.41 14.98
CA ILE A 275 48.21 -1.78 16.30
C ILE A 275 49.54 -1.00 16.41
N TRP A 276 49.46 0.27 16.84
CA TRP A 276 50.64 0.99 17.28
C TRP A 276 51.11 0.44 18.63
N LYS A 277 52.35 -0.03 18.66
CA LYS A 277 53.06 -0.42 19.89
C LYS A 277 54.10 0.64 20.19
N GLN A 278 54.00 1.26 21.34
CA GLN A 278 55.07 2.09 21.86
C GLN A 278 56.33 1.24 21.95
N ALA A 279 57.42 1.70 21.34
CA ALA A 279 58.72 1.06 21.56
C ALA A 279 58.99 1.15 23.07
N VAL A 280 59.21 0.02 23.74
CA VAL A 280 59.66 -0.04 25.13
C VAL A 280 61.09 0.52 25.15
N ALA A 281 61.22 1.85 25.19
CA ALA A 281 62.48 2.49 25.48
C ALA A 281 62.57 2.62 27.00
N ALA A 282 63.72 2.31 27.56
CA ALA A 282 64.00 2.32 28.96
C ALA A 282 63.50 3.57 29.69
N VAL A 283 62.80 3.34 30.78
CA VAL A 283 62.47 4.20 31.89
C VAL A 283 62.83 5.68 31.73
N ASN A 284 61.80 6.54 31.69
CA ASN A 284 61.74 7.99 31.84
C ASN A 284 61.48 8.83 30.58
N SER A 285 60.23 8.77 30.12
CA SER A 285 59.56 9.92 29.54
C SER A 285 58.07 9.61 29.47
N GLU A 286 57.23 10.58 29.82
CA GLU A 286 55.78 10.52 29.66
C GLU A 286 55.39 10.14 28.24
N ALA A 287 54.46 9.19 28.08
CA ALA A 287 53.95 8.72 26.79
C ALA A 287 53.34 9.93 26.06
N VAL A 288 54.03 10.43 25.06
CA VAL A 288 53.50 11.44 24.14
C VAL A 288 52.46 10.72 23.26
N LYS A 289 51.18 10.94 23.56
CA LYS A 289 50.08 10.52 22.73
C LYS A 289 50.20 11.20 21.36
N PRO A 290 49.87 10.52 20.24
CA PRO A 290 49.71 11.18 18.95
C PRO A 290 48.69 12.32 19.09
N GLU A 291 49.13 13.59 18.99
CA GLU A 291 48.22 14.71 19.00
C GLU A 291 47.31 14.61 17.77
N GLN A 292 46.02 14.56 18.03
CA GLN A 292 45.02 14.78 17.00
C GLN A 292 45.13 16.22 16.51
N LYS A 293 45.76 16.46 15.37
CA LYS A 293 45.36 17.61 14.55
C LYS A 293 43.96 17.30 14.03
N GLN A 294 42.96 17.75 14.78
CA GLN A 294 41.60 17.87 14.30
C GLN A 294 41.60 18.82 13.11
N GLU A 295 41.72 18.31 11.90
CA GLU A 295 41.12 18.98 10.77
C GLU A 295 39.61 18.85 10.99
N ALA A 296 38.99 19.99 11.33
CA ALA A 296 37.58 20.12 11.57
C ALA A 296 36.82 19.79 10.26
N ASN A 297 36.43 18.55 10.11
CA ASN A 297 35.37 18.15 9.22
C ASN A 297 34.18 17.65 10.04
N SER A 298 33.75 18.51 10.98
CA SER A 298 32.48 18.34 11.66
C SER A 298 31.35 18.90 10.79
N SER A 299 31.06 18.21 9.67
CA SER A 299 29.67 18.22 9.21
C SER A 299 28.92 17.29 10.14
N ILE A 300 28.28 17.87 11.14
CA ILE A 300 27.22 17.20 11.88
C ILE A 300 26.21 16.77 10.82
N VAL A 301 26.27 15.50 10.39
CA VAL A 301 25.15 14.89 9.69
C VAL A 301 24.09 14.78 10.79
N GLU A 302 23.12 15.70 10.76
CA GLU A 302 21.90 15.51 11.56
C GLU A 302 21.40 14.12 11.25
N GLN A 303 21.40 13.25 12.28
CA GLN A 303 20.70 11.99 12.18
C GLN A 303 19.28 12.33 11.73
N PRO A 304 18.71 11.63 10.73
CA PRO A 304 17.33 11.83 10.36
C PRO A 304 16.50 11.71 11.64
N LYS A 305 15.84 12.80 12.03
CA LYS A 305 14.97 12.82 13.23
C LYS A 305 13.99 11.66 13.05
N GLN A 306 13.84 10.85 14.10
CA GLN A 306 12.73 9.91 14.18
C GLN A 306 11.46 10.67 13.81
N ASP A 307 10.78 10.22 12.75
CA ASP A 307 9.50 10.79 12.34
C ASP A 307 8.46 10.53 13.45
N SER A 308 8.42 11.42 14.46
CA SER A 308 7.41 11.42 15.50
C SER A 308 6.07 12.03 15.07
N ASN A 309 5.94 12.42 13.77
CA ASN A 309 4.73 13.05 13.23
C ASN A 309 3.85 12.09 12.40
N LEU A 310 3.86 10.78 12.70
CA LEU A 310 3.23 9.77 11.85
C LEU A 310 1.81 9.35 12.28
N GLU A 311 1.27 9.90 13.37
CA GLU A 311 -0.11 9.57 13.78
C GLU A 311 -1.19 10.46 13.15
N ALA A 312 -0.82 11.64 12.61
CA ALA A 312 -1.81 12.61 12.13
C ALA A 312 -2.37 12.30 10.71
N ASN A 313 -1.60 11.66 9.82
CA ASN A 313 -2.03 11.47 8.42
C ASN A 313 -2.86 10.20 8.17
N ALA A 314 -2.85 9.23 9.11
CA ALA A 314 -3.72 8.04 8.98
C ALA A 314 -5.15 8.33 9.45
N SER A 315 -5.34 9.32 10.36
CA SER A 315 -6.64 9.78 10.81
C SER A 315 -7.33 10.69 9.80
N GLU A 316 -6.59 11.54 9.08
CA GLU A 316 -7.19 12.43 8.05
C GLU A 316 -7.78 11.68 6.85
N LYS A 317 -7.27 10.50 6.50
CA LYS A 317 -7.90 9.66 5.46
C LYS A 317 -9.15 8.92 5.95
N LYS A 318 -9.30 8.73 7.28
CA LYS A 318 -10.49 8.08 7.88
C LYS A 318 -11.66 9.03 8.14
N GLU A 319 -11.43 10.35 8.24
CA GLU A 319 -12.46 11.34 8.56
C GLU A 319 -13.13 12.00 7.33
N LYS A 320 -12.78 11.59 6.10
CA LYS A 320 -13.41 12.10 4.85
C LYS A 320 -14.38 11.12 4.20
N GLU A 321 -14.96 10.18 4.97
CA GLU A 321 -16.10 9.35 4.53
C GLU A 321 -17.43 9.80 5.15
#